data_1124e0e8d81bdb23839b6327edaf7be0
#
_entry.id   1124e0e8d81bdb23839b6327edaf7be0
#
_cell.length_a   1.000
_cell.length_b   1.000
_cell.length_c   1.000
_cell.angle_alpha   90.00
_cell.angle_beta   90.00
_cell.angle_gamma   90.00
#
_symmetry.space_group_name_H-M   'P 1'
#
loop_
_entity.id
_entity.type
_entity.pdbx_description
1 polymer ?
#
loop_
_entity_poly.entity_id
_entity_poly.type
_entity_poly.pdbx_seq_one_letter_code
_entity_poly.pdbx_strand_id
1 'polypeptide(L)'
;GGGAASSMNTGANSEALDFDSVQRGNPEMERRAQEVIDRCWSMGEKNPILAIHDVGAGGLSNAMPELADLSGKGARFDLSKVPVEETGMSPLEVWCNESQERYVIALDPAGLDRFDAFCRRERCPYAVIGRITEEADLLVERPGEADAVNMPMEVLLGKAPRMHRDVKHEKKFLTPFAEEGIDLEDAAYGVIRHPSVASKSFL
;
A
#
# COMPACT_ATOMS: atom_id res chain seq x y z
N GLY A 1 -2.45 13.96 4.67
CA GLY A 1 -2.04 12.87 3.93
C GLY A 1 -2.92 12.44 2.78
N GLY A 2 -2.29 11.83 1.78
CA GLY A 2 -2.98 11.23 0.66
C GLY A 2 -3.97 10.15 1.10
N GLY A 3 -4.91 9.77 0.28
CA GLY A 3 -5.78 8.63 0.45
C GLY A 3 -7.14 8.91 1.07
N ALA A 4 -7.28 9.85 1.95
CA ALA A 4 -8.62 10.31 2.35
C ALA A 4 -9.42 10.81 1.12
N ALA A 5 -8.74 11.43 0.18
CA ALA A 5 -9.33 11.89 -1.08
C ALA A 5 -9.86 10.75 -1.97
N SER A 6 -9.20 9.59 -2.02
CA SER A 6 -9.64 8.45 -2.83
C SER A 6 -10.88 7.75 -2.26
N SER A 7 -11.15 7.94 -0.96
CA SER A 7 -12.31 7.36 -0.27
C SER A 7 -13.52 8.31 -0.18
N MET A 8 -13.40 9.53 -0.70
CA MET A 8 -14.45 10.54 -0.66
C MET A 8 -15.13 10.71 -2.01
N ASN A 9 -16.40 11.14 -1.99
CA ASN A 9 -17.10 11.51 -3.22
C ASN A 9 -16.47 12.75 -3.86
N THR A 10 -16.41 12.78 -5.18
CA THR A 10 -15.90 13.92 -5.95
C THR A 10 -16.60 15.21 -5.55
N GLY A 11 -15.83 16.22 -5.16
CA GLY A 11 -16.34 17.52 -4.72
C GLY A 11 -16.75 17.61 -3.24
N ALA A 12 -16.55 16.56 -2.45
CA ALA A 12 -16.83 16.58 -1.00
C ALA A 12 -15.69 17.17 -0.16
N ASN A 13 -14.50 17.32 -0.75
CA ASN A 13 -13.31 17.85 -0.07
C ASN A 13 -13.19 19.38 -0.19
N SER A 14 -12.54 19.99 0.79
CA SER A 14 -12.07 21.37 0.67
C SER A 14 -10.75 21.42 -0.14
N GLU A 15 -10.50 22.55 -0.81
CA GLU A 15 -9.28 22.78 -1.57
C GLU A 15 -8.00 22.59 -0.71
N ALA A 16 -8.06 22.99 0.57
CA ALA A 16 -6.95 22.81 1.50
C ALA A 16 -6.65 21.33 1.76
N LEU A 17 -7.68 20.50 1.96
CA LEU A 17 -7.53 19.05 2.17
C LEU A 17 -7.04 18.35 0.90
N ASP A 18 -7.49 18.79 -0.28
CA ASP A 18 -7.00 18.27 -1.56
C ASP A 18 -5.51 18.58 -1.75
N PHE A 19 -5.09 19.79 -1.39
CA PHE A 19 -3.68 20.18 -1.42
C PHE A 19 -2.83 19.37 -0.44
N ASP A 20 -3.30 19.15 0.77
CA ASP A 20 -2.63 18.34 1.80
C ASP A 20 -2.62 16.83 1.46
N SER A 21 -3.54 16.40 0.60
CA SER A 21 -3.63 15.03 0.11
C SER A 21 -2.57 14.68 -0.94
N VAL A 22 -1.86 15.65 -1.47
CA VAL A 22 -0.80 15.39 -2.47
C VAL A 22 0.30 14.56 -1.82
N GLN A 23 0.56 13.40 -2.40
CA GLN A 23 1.64 12.53 -1.97
C GLN A 23 2.99 13.21 -2.25
N ARG A 24 3.77 13.38 -1.20
CA ARG A 24 5.11 13.94 -1.28
C ARG A 24 6.08 13.00 -0.61
N GLY A 25 7.13 12.62 -1.33
CA GLY A 25 8.21 11.82 -0.78
C GLY A 25 8.90 12.53 0.38
N ASN A 26 9.27 11.77 1.42
CA ASN A 26 10.11 12.25 2.50
C ASN A 26 11.40 11.40 2.55
N PRO A 27 12.45 11.80 1.82
CA PRO A 27 13.67 11.00 1.69
C PRO A 27 14.36 10.71 3.02
N GLU A 28 14.20 11.58 4.01
CA GLU A 28 14.78 11.36 5.33
C GLU A 28 14.06 10.22 6.06
N MET A 29 12.72 10.22 6.05
CA MET A 29 11.93 9.16 6.68
C MET A 29 12.14 7.82 5.97
N GLU A 30 12.17 7.84 4.65
CA GLU A 30 12.47 6.68 3.84
C GLU A 30 13.84 6.09 4.20
N ARG A 31 14.87 6.91 4.28
CA ARG A 31 16.21 6.48 4.67
C ARG A 31 16.26 5.91 6.08
N ARG A 32 15.59 6.52 7.04
CA ARG A 32 15.52 6.03 8.42
C ARG A 32 14.87 4.65 8.50
N ALA A 33 13.75 4.45 7.80
CA ALA A 33 13.08 3.17 7.74
C ALA A 33 13.98 2.10 7.08
N GLN A 34 14.63 2.44 5.97
CA GLN A 34 15.57 1.56 5.29
C GLN A 34 16.72 1.11 6.19
N GLU A 35 17.34 2.01 6.95
CA GLU A 35 18.43 1.65 7.86
C GLU A 35 17.98 0.66 8.95
N VAL A 36 16.74 0.81 9.47
CA VAL A 36 16.18 -0.14 10.44
C VAL A 36 15.98 -1.51 9.79
N ILE A 37 15.37 -1.55 8.61
CA ILE A 37 15.11 -2.79 7.86
C ILE A 37 16.42 -3.49 7.52
N ASP A 38 17.41 -2.78 6.97
CA ASP A 38 18.71 -3.31 6.59
C ASP A 38 19.46 -3.88 7.81
N ARG A 39 19.34 -3.22 8.95
CA ARG A 39 19.92 -3.73 10.21
C ARG A 39 19.27 -5.01 10.69
N CYS A 40 17.96 -5.09 10.61
CA CYS A 40 17.26 -6.32 10.94
C CYS A 40 17.67 -7.43 9.97
N TRP A 41 17.70 -7.14 8.67
CA TRP A 41 18.06 -8.11 7.64
C TRP A 41 19.50 -8.61 7.78
N SER A 42 20.44 -7.73 8.11
CA SER A 42 21.85 -8.10 8.32
C SER A 42 22.08 -9.08 9.46
N MET A 43 21.08 -9.31 10.31
CA MET A 43 21.15 -10.28 11.43
C MET A 43 20.95 -11.73 10.99
N GLY A 44 20.57 -11.98 9.73
CA GLY A 44 20.33 -13.33 9.21
C GLY A 44 19.24 -14.06 10.02
N GLU A 45 19.55 -15.22 10.56
CA GLU A 45 18.60 -16.05 11.31
C GLU A 45 18.06 -15.37 12.60
N LYS A 46 18.71 -14.32 13.07
CA LYS A 46 18.26 -13.53 14.24
C LYS A 46 17.43 -12.30 13.84
N ASN A 47 17.06 -12.19 12.56
CA ASN A 47 16.20 -11.11 12.10
C ASN A 47 14.83 -11.17 12.82
N PRO A 48 14.43 -10.12 13.55
CA PRO A 48 13.13 -10.11 14.23
C PRO A 48 11.95 -9.92 13.30
N ILE A 49 12.19 -9.47 12.06
CA ILE A 49 11.12 -9.25 11.06
C ILE A 49 10.72 -10.58 10.46
N LEU A 50 9.47 -10.98 10.67
CA LEU A 50 8.85 -12.19 10.12
C LEU A 50 8.23 -11.93 8.75
N ALA A 51 7.59 -10.77 8.58
CA ALA A 51 7.04 -10.31 7.33
C ALA A 51 6.99 -8.78 7.31
N ILE A 52 7.02 -8.21 6.12
CA ILE A 52 6.95 -6.77 5.88
C ILE A 52 6.13 -6.48 4.64
N HIS A 53 5.32 -5.42 4.71
CA HIS A 53 4.56 -4.90 3.60
C HIS A 53 4.64 -3.37 3.60
N ASP A 54 4.78 -2.75 2.44
CA ASP A 54 4.68 -1.30 2.31
C ASP A 54 3.23 -0.83 2.41
N VAL A 55 3.04 0.42 2.78
CA VAL A 55 1.71 1.04 2.85
C VAL A 55 1.50 1.91 1.62
N GLY A 56 0.77 1.36 0.67
CA GLY A 56 0.42 2.02 -0.59
C GLY A 56 -1.06 2.39 -0.66
N ALA A 57 -1.67 2.11 -1.82
CA ALA A 57 -3.09 2.36 -2.08
C ALA A 57 -3.99 1.66 -1.05
N GLY A 58 -5.00 2.36 -0.55
CA GLY A 58 -5.88 1.89 0.52
C GLY A 58 -5.29 2.03 1.93
N GLY A 59 -4.02 2.41 2.07
CA GLY A 59 -3.41 2.64 3.37
C GLY A 59 -3.30 1.37 4.21
N LEU A 60 -3.52 1.50 5.51
CA LEU A 60 -3.49 0.36 6.43
C LEU A 60 -4.60 -0.65 6.15
N SER A 61 -5.72 -0.22 5.53
CA SER A 61 -6.85 -1.09 5.20
C SER A 61 -6.51 -2.16 4.17
N ASN A 62 -5.45 -1.95 3.40
CA ASN A 62 -4.90 -2.93 2.47
C ASN A 62 -3.71 -3.66 3.09
N ALA A 63 -2.70 -2.94 3.53
CA ALA A 63 -1.42 -3.50 3.97
C ALA A 63 -1.53 -4.43 5.20
N MET A 64 -2.37 -4.09 6.17
CA MET A 64 -2.50 -4.86 7.41
C MET A 64 -3.19 -6.22 7.23
N PRO A 65 -4.35 -6.29 6.53
CA PRO A 65 -4.98 -7.58 6.26
C PRO A 65 -4.12 -8.48 5.38
N GLU A 66 -3.49 -7.94 4.34
CA GLU A 66 -2.60 -8.70 3.47
C GLU A 66 -1.41 -9.31 4.24
N LEU A 67 -0.82 -8.53 5.15
CA LEU A 67 0.26 -9.02 6.01
C LEU A 67 -0.19 -10.24 6.86
N ALA A 68 -1.42 -10.21 7.40
CA ALA A 68 -1.98 -11.32 8.18
C ALA A 68 -2.30 -12.54 7.30
N ASP A 69 -2.91 -12.30 6.14
CA ASP A 69 -3.35 -13.34 5.20
C ASP A 69 -2.18 -14.15 4.62
N LEU A 70 -0.99 -13.55 4.48
CA LEU A 70 0.24 -14.25 4.06
C LEU A 70 0.54 -15.50 4.89
N SER A 71 0.10 -15.53 6.14
CA SER A 71 0.25 -16.68 7.05
C SER A 71 -1.02 -17.52 7.23
N GLY A 72 -2.11 -17.18 6.51
CA GLY A 72 -3.42 -17.82 6.66
C GLY A 72 -4.06 -17.53 8.02
N LYS A 73 -3.73 -16.41 8.64
CA LYS A 73 -4.13 -15.99 9.98
C LYS A 73 -5.02 -14.75 9.93
N GLY A 74 -5.63 -14.41 11.06
CA GLY A 74 -6.29 -13.14 11.24
C GLY A 74 -5.45 -12.16 12.04
N ALA A 75 -6.06 -11.05 12.41
CA ALA A 75 -5.38 -10.02 13.16
C ALA A 75 -6.33 -9.17 14.01
N ARG A 76 -5.79 -8.58 15.07
CA ARG A 76 -6.50 -7.61 15.90
C ARG A 76 -5.66 -6.34 16.02
N PHE A 77 -6.22 -5.21 15.59
CA PHE A 77 -5.56 -3.92 15.56
C PHE A 77 -6.32 -2.86 16.36
N ASP A 78 -5.58 -1.98 17.01
CA ASP A 78 -6.09 -0.84 17.78
C ASP A 78 -5.66 0.45 17.07
N LEU A 79 -6.60 1.12 16.41
CA LEU A 79 -6.36 2.35 15.65
C LEU A 79 -5.90 3.53 16.52
N SER A 80 -6.22 3.51 17.82
CA SER A 80 -5.76 4.56 18.74
C SER A 80 -4.24 4.60 18.93
N LYS A 81 -3.56 3.51 18.57
CA LYS A 81 -2.10 3.36 18.66
C LYS A 81 -1.37 3.76 17.39
N VAL A 82 -2.09 4.02 16.30
CA VAL A 82 -1.48 4.49 15.06
C VAL A 82 -0.97 5.91 15.26
N PRO A 83 0.33 6.18 15.06
CA PRO A 83 0.86 7.53 15.15
C PRO A 83 0.26 8.41 14.05
N VAL A 84 -0.36 9.51 14.43
CA VAL A 84 -0.91 10.52 13.52
C VAL A 84 -0.49 11.90 14.01
N GLU A 85 -0.10 12.77 13.09
CA GLU A 85 0.25 14.17 13.39
C GLU A 85 -0.99 15.07 13.43
N GLU A 86 -2.02 14.70 12.67
CA GLU A 86 -3.26 15.46 12.58
C GLU A 86 -4.26 14.99 13.62
N THR A 87 -4.78 15.94 14.39
CA THR A 87 -5.79 15.67 15.41
C THR A 87 -7.19 15.60 14.81
N GLY A 88 -8.05 14.72 15.37
CA GLY A 88 -9.45 14.64 14.97
C GLY A 88 -9.74 13.71 13.79
N MET A 89 -8.76 12.95 13.31
CA MET A 89 -9.00 11.92 12.28
C MET A 89 -9.97 10.86 12.81
N SER A 90 -10.97 10.55 11.99
CA SER A 90 -11.88 9.44 12.21
C SER A 90 -11.16 8.08 12.03
N PRO A 91 -11.72 6.97 12.57
CA PRO A 91 -11.18 5.64 12.31
C PRO A 91 -11.00 5.33 10.82
N LEU A 92 -11.96 5.73 9.98
CA LEU A 92 -11.90 5.54 8.53
C LEU A 92 -10.71 6.29 7.91
N GLU A 93 -10.51 7.54 8.29
CA GLU A 93 -9.40 8.36 7.78
C GLU A 93 -8.05 7.80 8.22
N VAL A 94 -7.91 7.31 9.45
CA VAL A 94 -6.68 6.63 9.90
C VAL A 94 -6.45 5.32 9.15
N TRP A 95 -7.52 4.51 8.98
CA TRP A 95 -7.46 3.19 8.39
C TRP A 95 -7.15 3.22 6.90
N CYS A 96 -7.73 4.15 6.16
CA CYS A 96 -7.57 4.29 4.71
C CYS A 96 -6.52 5.34 4.29
N ASN A 97 -5.78 5.94 5.23
CA ASN A 97 -4.77 6.93 4.90
C ASN A 97 -3.61 6.35 4.11
N GLU A 98 -3.29 6.95 2.98
CA GLU A 98 -2.22 6.53 2.05
C GLU A 98 -0.91 7.33 2.22
N SER A 99 -0.65 7.89 3.40
CA SER A 99 0.62 8.58 3.67
C SER A 99 1.80 7.67 3.35
N GLN A 100 2.77 8.21 2.62
CA GLN A 100 3.94 7.47 2.14
C GLN A 100 4.99 7.23 3.22
N GLU A 101 6.04 6.48 2.88
CA GLU A 101 7.19 6.10 3.71
C GLU A 101 6.77 5.36 4.99
N ARG A 102 5.70 4.54 4.88
CA ARG A 102 5.26 3.66 5.97
C ARG A 102 5.38 2.20 5.57
N TYR A 103 5.69 1.39 6.55
CA TYR A 103 5.69 -0.07 6.45
C TYR A 103 4.84 -0.65 7.58
N VAL A 104 4.20 -1.78 7.30
CA VAL A 104 3.61 -2.65 8.30
C VAL A 104 4.49 -3.87 8.44
N ILE A 105 4.80 -4.25 9.67
CA ILE A 105 5.80 -5.27 9.97
C ILE A 105 5.23 -6.25 10.98
N ALA A 106 5.29 -7.55 10.66
CA ALA A 106 5.10 -8.60 11.65
C ALA A 106 6.44 -8.91 12.30
N LEU A 107 6.51 -8.78 13.63
CA LEU A 107 7.71 -9.00 14.42
C LEU A 107 7.57 -10.22 15.32
N ASP A 108 8.68 -10.95 15.51
CA ASP A 108 8.81 -11.87 16.62
C ASP A 108 8.81 -11.05 17.93
N PRO A 109 7.87 -11.32 18.86
CA PRO A 109 7.83 -10.60 20.14
C PRO A 109 9.15 -10.63 20.91
N ALA A 110 9.93 -11.71 20.82
CA ALA A 110 11.24 -11.82 21.45
C ALA A 110 12.29 -10.86 20.86
N GLY A 111 12.06 -10.36 19.65
CA GLY A 111 12.95 -9.42 18.96
C GLY A 111 12.60 -7.95 19.16
N LEU A 112 11.48 -7.63 19.82
CA LEU A 112 10.95 -6.27 19.91
C LEU A 112 11.92 -5.27 20.53
N ASP A 113 12.59 -5.63 21.63
CA ASP A 113 13.56 -4.73 22.30
C ASP A 113 14.71 -4.35 21.36
N ARG A 114 15.15 -5.29 20.53
CA ARG A 114 16.23 -5.04 19.57
C ARG A 114 15.76 -4.17 18.42
N PHE A 115 14.57 -4.41 17.93
CA PHE A 115 13.93 -3.58 16.92
C PHE A 115 13.76 -2.13 17.41
N ASP A 116 13.29 -1.97 18.65
CA ASP A 116 13.18 -0.67 19.30
C ASP A 116 14.53 0.05 19.38
N ALA A 117 15.60 -0.65 19.76
CA ALA A 117 16.94 -0.07 19.80
C ALA A 117 17.41 0.44 18.42
N PHE A 118 17.09 -0.26 17.34
CA PHE A 118 17.39 0.20 15.99
C PHE A 118 16.54 1.42 15.62
N CYS A 119 15.24 1.39 15.90
CA CYS A 119 14.35 2.51 15.62
C CYS A 119 14.78 3.78 16.36
N ARG A 120 15.18 3.67 17.63
CA ARG A 120 15.71 4.81 18.40
C ARG A 120 17.01 5.35 17.83
N ARG A 121 17.94 4.48 17.44
CA ARG A 121 19.20 4.88 16.83
C ARG A 121 19.00 5.67 15.55
N GLU A 122 18.12 5.20 14.69
CA GLU A 122 17.83 5.83 13.40
C GLU A 122 16.76 6.93 13.49
N ARG A 123 16.21 7.18 14.69
CA ARG A 123 15.10 8.14 14.89
C ARG A 123 13.92 7.83 13.96
N CYS A 124 13.65 6.53 13.74
CA CYS A 124 12.54 6.04 12.95
C CYS A 124 11.35 5.76 13.87
N PRO A 125 10.28 6.55 13.83
CA PRO A 125 9.12 6.33 14.68
C PRO A 125 8.41 5.03 14.30
N TYR A 126 7.95 4.29 15.33
CA TYR A 126 7.13 3.11 15.14
C TYR A 126 6.12 2.97 16.28
N ALA A 127 5.11 2.14 16.10
CA ALA A 127 4.18 1.76 17.15
C ALA A 127 3.75 0.30 16.99
N VAL A 128 3.53 -0.38 18.12
CA VAL A 128 2.91 -1.71 18.14
C VAL A 128 1.39 -1.52 18.21
N ILE A 129 0.73 -1.70 17.08
CA ILE A 129 -0.70 -1.39 16.92
C ILE A 129 -1.60 -2.61 17.04
N GLY A 130 -1.04 -3.82 17.14
CA GLY A 130 -1.85 -5.02 17.26
C GLY A 130 -1.06 -6.30 17.24
N ARG A 131 -1.74 -7.39 16.95
CA ARG A 131 -1.18 -8.74 16.89
C ARG A 131 -1.86 -9.58 15.82
N ILE A 132 -1.12 -10.52 15.27
CA ILE A 132 -1.65 -11.62 14.46
C ILE A 132 -2.32 -12.64 15.39
N THR A 133 -3.45 -13.20 14.97
CA THR A 133 -4.25 -14.18 15.72
C THR A 133 -4.34 -15.49 14.97
N GLU A 134 -4.61 -16.59 15.69
CA GLU A 134 -4.80 -17.90 15.06
C GLU A 134 -6.17 -18.00 14.36
N GLU A 135 -7.18 -17.31 14.88
CA GLU A 135 -8.48 -17.16 14.25
C GLU A 135 -8.34 -16.32 13.00
N ALA A 136 -8.89 -16.77 11.87
CA ALA A 136 -8.83 -16.07 10.59
C ALA A 136 -9.89 -14.94 10.49
N ASP A 137 -9.93 -14.08 11.51
CA ASP A 137 -10.81 -12.91 11.58
C ASP A 137 -10.01 -11.63 11.65
N LEU A 138 -10.51 -10.57 10.99
CA LEU A 138 -9.99 -9.23 11.12
C LEU A 138 -10.83 -8.43 12.10
N LEU A 139 -10.20 -8.00 13.18
CA LEU A 139 -10.79 -7.07 14.15
C LEU A 139 -9.98 -5.78 14.17
N VAL A 140 -10.62 -4.67 13.84
CA VAL A 140 -10.04 -3.32 13.92
C VAL A 140 -10.90 -2.48 14.84
N GLU A 141 -10.33 -2.07 15.95
CA GLU A 141 -11.04 -1.41 17.02
C GLU A 141 -10.42 -0.03 17.35
N ARG A 142 -11.24 0.82 17.97
CA ARG A 142 -10.81 2.04 18.64
C ARG A 142 -11.52 2.11 19.98
N PRO A 143 -10.81 2.11 21.11
CA PRO A 143 -11.43 2.09 22.42
C PRO A 143 -12.47 3.20 22.61
N GLY A 144 -13.69 2.82 23.03
CA GLY A 144 -14.80 3.75 23.24
C GLY A 144 -15.69 3.99 22.02
N GLU A 145 -15.40 3.38 20.90
CA GLU A 145 -16.19 3.44 19.67
C GLU A 145 -16.64 2.02 19.25
N ALA A 146 -17.53 1.93 18.27
CA ALA A 146 -17.85 0.66 17.64
C ALA A 146 -16.64 0.15 16.83
N ASP A 147 -16.52 -1.17 16.68
CA ASP A 147 -15.48 -1.77 15.88
C ASP A 147 -15.51 -1.21 14.44
N ALA A 148 -14.38 -0.71 13.98
CA ALA A 148 -14.26 -0.21 12.62
C ALA A 148 -14.35 -1.32 11.58
N VAL A 149 -13.80 -2.51 11.91
CA VAL A 149 -13.90 -3.74 11.12
C VAL A 149 -14.04 -4.92 12.07
N ASN A 150 -14.98 -5.81 11.76
CA ASN A 150 -15.14 -7.09 12.47
C ASN A 150 -15.71 -8.10 11.47
N MET A 151 -14.82 -8.86 10.81
CA MET A 151 -15.23 -9.79 9.76
C MET A 151 -14.21 -10.90 9.53
N PRO A 152 -14.65 -12.07 9.02
CA PRO A 152 -13.75 -13.11 8.58
C PRO A 152 -12.82 -12.64 7.44
N MET A 153 -11.55 -13.04 7.48
CA MET A 153 -10.58 -12.74 6.43
C MET A 153 -11.01 -13.26 5.05
N GLU A 154 -11.73 -14.38 5.00
CA GLU A 154 -12.30 -14.94 3.77
C GLU A 154 -13.28 -13.99 3.07
N VAL A 155 -14.01 -13.17 3.83
CA VAL A 155 -14.93 -12.17 3.26
C VAL A 155 -14.14 -11.03 2.62
N LEU A 156 -13.02 -10.66 3.21
CA LEU A 156 -12.19 -9.54 2.76
C LEU A 156 -11.26 -9.93 1.61
N LEU A 157 -10.51 -11.03 1.77
CA LEU A 157 -9.45 -11.47 0.87
C LEU A 157 -9.72 -12.82 0.21
N GLY A 158 -10.89 -13.40 0.43
CA GLY A 158 -11.30 -14.64 -0.17
C GLY A 158 -11.49 -14.56 -1.68
N LYS A 159 -11.65 -15.70 -2.30
CA LYS A 159 -11.85 -15.76 -3.75
C LYS A 159 -13.18 -15.14 -4.12
N ALA A 160 -13.14 -14.14 -4.96
CA ALA A 160 -14.33 -13.56 -5.58
C ALA A 160 -15.14 -14.66 -6.32
N PRO A 161 -16.49 -14.54 -6.36
CA PRO A 161 -17.31 -15.45 -7.15
C PRO A 161 -16.82 -15.52 -8.59
N ARG A 162 -16.83 -16.71 -9.18
CA ARG A 162 -16.45 -16.88 -10.59
C ARG A 162 -17.37 -16.06 -11.47
N MET A 163 -16.80 -15.14 -12.20
CA MET A 163 -17.54 -14.35 -13.17
C MET A 163 -17.82 -15.22 -14.41
N HIS A 164 -19.09 -15.37 -14.77
CA HIS A 164 -19.48 -15.95 -16.05
C HIS A 164 -19.60 -14.82 -17.07
N ARG A 165 -18.87 -14.91 -18.17
CA ARG A 165 -18.94 -13.96 -19.28
C ARG A 165 -19.42 -14.72 -20.52
N ASP A 166 -20.64 -14.44 -20.96
CA ASP A 166 -21.14 -14.87 -22.26
C ASP A 166 -20.82 -13.76 -23.27
N VAL A 167 -19.79 -14.00 -24.05
CA VAL A 167 -19.30 -13.02 -25.05
C VAL A 167 -19.44 -13.58 -26.44
N LYS A 168 -19.92 -12.76 -27.36
CA LYS A 168 -19.94 -13.07 -28.79
C LYS A 168 -18.79 -12.36 -29.48
N HIS A 169 -18.07 -13.11 -30.30
CA HIS A 169 -17.06 -12.53 -31.15
C HIS A 169 -17.72 -11.82 -32.32
N GLU A 170 -17.67 -10.48 -32.35
CA GLU A 170 -18.07 -9.68 -33.50
C GLU A 170 -16.82 -9.40 -34.34
N LYS A 171 -16.86 -9.93 -35.58
CA LYS A 171 -15.79 -9.68 -36.54
C LYS A 171 -15.88 -8.24 -37.03
N LYS A 172 -14.99 -7.38 -36.51
CA LYS A 172 -14.87 -6.01 -37.07
C LYS A 172 -14.00 -6.06 -38.31
N PHE A 173 -14.59 -5.63 -39.41
CA PHE A 173 -13.84 -5.42 -40.64
C PHE A 173 -13.16 -4.06 -40.57
N LEU A 174 -11.88 -4.08 -40.23
CA LEU A 174 -11.03 -2.90 -40.25
C LEU A 174 -10.54 -2.70 -41.70
N THR A 175 -10.34 -1.44 -42.10
CA THR A 175 -9.64 -1.14 -43.34
C THR A 175 -8.26 -1.83 -43.29
N PRO A 176 -7.93 -2.63 -44.34
CA PRO A 176 -6.61 -3.25 -44.38
C PRO A 176 -5.51 -2.21 -44.29
N PHE A 177 -4.46 -2.51 -43.54
CA PHE A 177 -3.29 -1.65 -43.50
C PHE A 177 -2.62 -1.67 -44.87
N ALA A 178 -2.40 -0.48 -45.45
CA ALA A 178 -1.73 -0.36 -46.76
C ALA A 178 -0.22 -0.35 -46.51
N GLU A 179 0.45 -1.41 -46.93
CA GLU A 179 1.91 -1.56 -46.77
C GLU A 179 2.69 -0.98 -47.95
N GLU A 180 1.98 -0.68 -49.06
CA GLU A 180 2.58 -0.18 -50.28
C GLU A 180 3.20 1.21 -50.05
N GLY A 181 4.49 1.34 -50.43
CA GLY A 181 5.25 2.57 -50.32
C GLY A 181 5.84 2.85 -48.93
N ILE A 182 5.73 1.92 -48.00
CA ILE A 182 6.41 2.03 -46.68
C ILE A 182 7.84 1.52 -46.80
N ASP A 183 8.80 2.39 -46.59
CA ASP A 183 10.17 1.99 -46.39
C ASP A 183 10.34 1.48 -44.94
N LEU A 184 10.88 0.26 -44.79
CA LEU A 184 11.01 -0.40 -43.49
C LEU A 184 12.02 0.32 -42.58
N GLU A 185 13.10 0.87 -43.15
CA GLU A 185 14.12 1.58 -42.39
C GLU A 185 13.57 2.89 -41.86
N ASP A 186 12.90 3.66 -42.71
CA ASP A 186 12.26 4.93 -42.32
C ASP A 186 11.16 4.68 -41.27
N ALA A 187 10.37 3.63 -41.42
CA ALA A 187 9.35 3.24 -40.43
C ALA A 187 9.96 2.88 -39.09
N ALA A 188 11.06 2.11 -39.07
CA ALA A 188 11.78 1.74 -37.87
C ALA A 188 12.34 2.95 -37.14
N TYR A 189 13.00 3.88 -37.87
CA TYR A 189 13.47 5.12 -37.31
C TYR A 189 12.31 6.01 -36.81
N GLY A 190 11.19 6.04 -37.51
CA GLY A 190 9.98 6.73 -37.09
C GLY A 190 9.47 6.25 -35.74
N VAL A 191 9.42 4.93 -35.54
CA VAL A 191 9.01 4.33 -34.26
C VAL A 191 10.00 4.66 -33.14
N ILE A 192 11.31 4.49 -33.40
CA ILE A 192 12.36 4.76 -32.37
C ILE A 192 12.37 6.23 -31.95
N ARG A 193 12.10 7.16 -32.89
CA ARG A 193 12.03 8.61 -32.63
C ARG A 193 10.69 9.08 -32.06
N HIS A 194 9.65 8.24 -32.07
CA HIS A 194 8.34 8.62 -31.58
C HIS A 194 8.40 9.01 -30.08
N PRO A 195 7.78 10.11 -29.64
CA PRO A 195 7.85 10.59 -28.25
C PRO A 195 7.47 9.56 -27.17
N SER A 196 6.60 8.59 -27.49
CA SER A 196 6.25 7.52 -26.57
C SER A 196 7.31 6.42 -26.43
N VAL A 197 8.26 6.33 -27.37
CA VAL A 197 9.29 5.29 -27.45
C VAL A 197 10.69 5.85 -27.16
N ALA A 198 10.99 7.02 -27.67
CA ALA A 198 12.30 7.68 -27.58
C ALA A 198 12.70 7.98 -26.12
N SER A 199 13.97 8.34 -25.95
CA SER A 199 14.49 8.81 -24.67
C SER A 199 13.67 9.97 -24.11
N LYS A 200 13.46 9.94 -22.79
CA LYS A 200 12.74 10.98 -22.04
C LYS A 200 13.69 12.00 -21.40
N SER A 201 14.94 12.06 -21.86
CA SER A 201 15.97 12.96 -21.29
C SER A 201 15.64 14.46 -21.40
N PHE A 202 14.57 14.80 -22.16
CA PHE A 202 14.05 16.17 -22.25
C PHE A 202 13.05 16.54 -21.13
N LEU A 203 12.58 15.56 -20.35
CA LEU A 203 11.74 15.76 -19.18
C LEU A 203 12.61 16.05 -17.95
#